data_7ec407e4c1fe2fd29bb570769d011d1b
#
_entry.id   7ec407e4c1fe2fd29bb570769d011d1b
#
_cell.length_a   1.000
_cell.length_b   1.000
_cell.length_c   1.000
_cell.angle_alpha   90.00
_cell.angle_beta   90.00
_cell.angle_gamma   90.00
#
_symmetry.space_group_name_H-M   'P 1'
#
loop_
_entity.id
_entity.type
_entity.pdbx_description
1 polymer ?
#
loop_
_entity_poly.entity_id
_entity_poly.type
_entity_poly.pdbx_seq_one_letter_code
_entity_poly.pdbx_strand_id
1 'polypeptide(L)'
;LADLMAARAAAGTNSTSELPTSVILFWMWGGPSQVETFDPKPNAPSEYRGPLRPINTSVSGIEVCELFPQLAKIADKYSLIRSLHHEMASHNDGSIELLTGKTPSIADPTSTAKSEHPDLGMIASRLRGSRSDGLPQYIGIPTQPFMTRPQYLGVSHSAFVTGDPSAENFKPANLTIHGGLNGQRLDDRLGLARQFDQHRQQLAATEGLEAFHRQAFQLLTSTSVANAFDLTREDPKLRDRYGRHLWGQSCLLARRLAEAGAGVVTIDALAPKLGMPLYFSWDDHANAQSGWDLAKGMALRAEHMDPALSALIEDIHQRGLEERILVVAVGEFGRTPRVTSANGCLGRDHWPQAQSALIAGGGLRMGQVVGATNSKAEYPAERPLTPQDLLATIYQHLGINHRHEFPDFSGRPIPVLPYGEPIRELV
;
A
#
# COMPACT_ATOMS: atom_id res chain seq x y z
N LEU A 1 -4.35 -13.41 25.68
CA LEU A 1 -3.71 -12.90 24.44
C LEU A 1 -2.35 -12.31 24.75
N ALA A 2 -2.24 -11.46 25.78
CA ALA A 2 -0.96 -10.93 26.26
C ALA A 2 0.03 -12.04 26.64
N ASP A 3 -0.44 -13.09 27.30
CA ASP A 3 0.37 -14.25 27.70
C ASP A 3 0.80 -15.09 26.48
N LEU A 4 -0.01 -15.17 25.43
CA LEU A 4 0.34 -15.86 24.18
C LEU A 4 1.42 -15.07 23.38
N MET A 5 1.35 -13.74 23.42
CA MET A 5 2.35 -12.87 22.81
C MET A 5 3.66 -12.84 23.61
N ALA A 6 3.57 -12.86 24.95
CA ALA A 6 4.72 -13.00 25.83
C ALA A 6 5.36 -14.39 25.69
N ALA A 7 4.57 -15.45 25.53
CA ALA A 7 5.08 -16.80 25.27
C ALA A 7 5.75 -16.92 23.89
N ARG A 8 5.23 -16.25 22.84
CA ARG A 8 5.90 -16.17 21.53
C ARG A 8 7.20 -15.35 21.60
N ALA A 9 7.24 -14.28 22.37
CA ALA A 9 8.46 -13.49 22.60
C ALA A 9 9.50 -14.25 23.44
N ALA A 10 9.06 -15.09 24.39
CA ALA A 10 9.94 -15.92 25.22
C ALA A 10 10.37 -17.23 24.55
N ALA A 11 9.68 -17.71 23.53
CA ALA A 11 10.02 -18.89 22.72
C ALA A 11 11.08 -18.62 21.65
N GLY A 12 11.75 -17.47 21.70
CA GLY A 12 12.90 -17.15 20.85
C GLY A 12 14.09 -18.06 21.19
N THR A 13 14.19 -19.20 20.54
CA THR A 13 15.37 -19.96 20.11
C THR A 13 15.00 -21.42 19.88
N ASN A 14 14.47 -21.70 18.73
CA ASN A 14 14.52 -22.92 17.92
C ASN A 14 13.32 -22.94 16.96
N SER A 15 13.31 -22.07 15.97
CA SER A 15 12.32 -22.15 14.91
C SER A 15 13.02 -22.43 13.58
N THR A 16 12.54 -23.42 12.89
CA THR A 16 12.49 -23.41 11.43
C THR A 16 12.05 -22.01 11.03
N SER A 17 12.89 -21.29 10.30
CA SER A 17 12.72 -19.85 10.01
C SER A 17 11.46 -19.61 9.18
N GLU A 18 10.34 -19.43 9.83
CA GLU A 18 9.16 -18.89 9.15
C GLU A 18 9.50 -17.48 8.67
N LEU A 19 9.33 -17.24 7.38
CA LEU A 19 9.52 -15.92 6.80
C LEU A 19 8.52 -14.94 7.44
N PRO A 20 8.92 -13.69 7.68
CA PRO A 20 8.07 -12.73 8.37
C PRO A 20 6.81 -12.37 7.56
N THR A 21 5.78 -11.94 8.26
CA THR A 21 4.55 -11.40 7.66
C THR A 21 4.85 -10.18 6.78
N SER A 22 4.03 -9.95 5.77
CA SER A 22 4.20 -8.88 4.79
C SER A 22 2.88 -8.20 4.46
N VAL A 23 2.93 -6.93 4.07
CA VAL A 23 1.77 -6.16 3.59
C VAL A 23 2.05 -5.68 2.17
N ILE A 24 1.08 -5.86 1.28
CA ILE A 24 1.04 -5.26 -0.05
C ILE A 24 -0.09 -4.23 -0.03
N LEU A 25 0.27 -2.95 -0.13
CA LEU A 25 -0.68 -1.85 -0.21
C LEU A 25 -0.84 -1.42 -1.67
N PHE A 26 -2.02 -1.66 -2.25
CA PHE A 26 -2.41 -1.12 -3.55
C PHE A 26 -3.05 0.26 -3.32
N TRP A 27 -2.21 1.30 -3.45
CA TRP A 27 -2.55 2.67 -3.13
C TRP A 27 -3.22 3.37 -4.30
N MET A 28 -4.53 3.63 -4.19
CA MET A 28 -5.38 4.21 -5.24
C MET A 28 -5.45 5.74 -5.09
N TRP A 29 -4.31 6.42 -5.35
CA TRP A 29 -4.24 7.87 -5.22
C TRP A 29 -5.22 8.59 -6.15
N GLY A 30 -5.92 9.55 -5.61
CA GLY A 30 -6.99 10.29 -6.25
C GLY A 30 -8.34 10.03 -5.59
N GLY A 31 -8.45 9.08 -4.66
CA GLY A 31 -9.67 8.79 -3.91
C GLY A 31 -10.75 8.10 -4.75
N PRO A 32 -10.71 6.76 -4.86
CA PRO A 32 -11.69 6.00 -5.62
C PRO A 32 -13.10 6.16 -5.06
N SER A 33 -14.06 6.33 -5.93
CA SER A 33 -15.46 6.38 -5.52
C SER A 33 -15.92 5.07 -4.90
N GLN A 34 -16.43 5.12 -3.67
CA GLN A 34 -17.03 3.98 -3.00
C GLN A 34 -18.18 3.37 -3.80
N VAL A 35 -18.99 4.22 -4.46
CA VAL A 35 -20.18 3.77 -5.21
C VAL A 35 -19.80 3.03 -6.49
N GLU A 36 -18.81 3.51 -7.22
CA GLU A 36 -18.35 2.91 -8.47
C GLU A 36 -17.29 1.81 -8.25
N THR A 37 -16.99 1.44 -6.98
CA THR A 37 -16.06 0.35 -6.66
C THR A 37 -16.71 -0.73 -5.79
N PHE A 38 -16.67 -0.57 -4.48
CA PHE A 38 -16.95 -1.66 -3.54
C PHE A 38 -18.22 -1.49 -2.72
N ASP A 39 -18.92 -0.34 -2.85
CA ASP A 39 -20.17 -0.05 -2.12
C ASP A 39 -21.29 0.50 -3.04
N PRO A 40 -21.67 -0.23 -4.12
CA PRO A 40 -22.70 0.21 -5.04
C PRO A 40 -24.04 0.39 -4.34
N LYS A 41 -24.82 1.39 -4.78
CA LYS A 41 -26.13 1.75 -4.23
C LYS A 41 -27.22 1.67 -5.31
N PRO A 42 -27.60 0.45 -5.78
CA PRO A 42 -28.52 0.29 -6.91
C PRO A 42 -29.91 0.89 -6.67
N ASN A 43 -30.34 0.93 -5.42
CA ASN A 43 -31.66 1.43 -5.02
C ASN A 43 -31.65 2.94 -4.69
N ALA A 44 -30.52 3.61 -4.76
CA ALA A 44 -30.43 5.05 -4.56
C ALA A 44 -31.04 5.80 -5.77
N PRO A 45 -31.52 7.06 -5.58
CA PRO A 45 -31.92 7.93 -6.69
C PRO A 45 -30.81 8.03 -7.74
N SER A 46 -31.16 8.27 -9.00
CA SER A 46 -30.22 8.25 -10.14
C SER A 46 -29.02 9.16 -9.98
N GLU A 47 -29.22 10.31 -9.33
CA GLU A 47 -28.18 11.29 -9.04
C GLU A 47 -27.18 10.86 -7.95
N TYR A 48 -27.45 9.73 -7.25
CA TYR A 48 -26.56 9.14 -6.23
C TYR A 48 -25.93 7.82 -6.71
N ARG A 49 -26.74 6.94 -7.34
CA ARG A 49 -26.26 5.60 -7.71
C ARG A 49 -25.19 5.60 -8.81
N GLY A 50 -25.02 6.72 -9.53
CA GLY A 50 -24.04 6.84 -10.61
C GLY A 50 -24.40 6.07 -11.90
N PRO A 51 -23.49 6.06 -12.88
CA PRO A 51 -23.75 5.47 -14.20
C PRO A 51 -23.53 3.96 -14.26
N LEU A 52 -22.76 3.38 -13.30
CA LEU A 52 -22.38 1.97 -13.30
C LEU A 52 -23.32 1.12 -12.45
N ARG A 53 -23.36 -0.19 -12.76
CA ARG A 53 -24.26 -1.13 -12.10
C ARG A 53 -23.51 -2.07 -11.17
N PRO A 54 -24.16 -2.63 -10.15
CA PRO A 54 -23.60 -3.71 -9.37
C PRO A 54 -23.68 -5.04 -10.11
N ILE A 55 -22.76 -5.94 -9.76
CA ILE A 55 -22.83 -7.37 -10.06
C ILE A 55 -22.72 -8.18 -8.80
N ASN A 56 -23.39 -9.35 -8.77
CA ASN A 56 -23.26 -10.30 -7.70
C ASN A 56 -21.85 -10.92 -7.67
N THR A 57 -21.39 -11.24 -6.48
CA THR A 57 -20.10 -11.94 -6.29
C THR A 57 -20.32 -13.43 -5.98
N SER A 58 -19.21 -14.17 -5.83
CA SER A 58 -19.23 -15.58 -5.36
C SER A 58 -19.79 -15.72 -3.93
N VAL A 59 -19.86 -14.64 -3.17
CA VAL A 59 -20.43 -14.62 -1.82
C VAL A 59 -21.80 -13.96 -1.86
N SER A 60 -22.85 -14.70 -1.45
CA SER A 60 -24.22 -14.21 -1.44
C SER A 60 -24.35 -12.94 -0.59
N GLY A 61 -25.04 -11.92 -1.14
CA GLY A 61 -25.26 -10.64 -0.48
C GLY A 61 -24.12 -9.64 -0.61
N ILE A 62 -23.01 -10.00 -1.26
CA ILE A 62 -21.92 -9.07 -1.60
C ILE A 62 -22.02 -8.72 -3.08
N GLU A 63 -22.15 -7.44 -3.36
CA GLU A 63 -22.12 -6.88 -4.70
C GLU A 63 -20.93 -5.92 -4.83
N VAL A 64 -20.38 -5.83 -6.04
CA VAL A 64 -19.33 -4.88 -6.43
C VAL A 64 -19.69 -4.25 -7.78
N CYS A 65 -18.97 -3.22 -8.21
CA CYS A 65 -19.16 -2.62 -9.51
C CYS A 65 -19.01 -3.64 -10.65
N GLU A 66 -19.86 -3.54 -11.68
CA GLU A 66 -19.86 -4.41 -12.88
C GLU A 66 -18.51 -4.47 -13.61
N LEU A 67 -17.64 -3.50 -13.39
CA LEU A 67 -16.30 -3.45 -13.97
C LEU A 67 -15.29 -4.36 -13.29
N PHE A 68 -15.66 -5.06 -12.21
CA PHE A 68 -14.78 -5.98 -11.46
C PHE A 68 -15.23 -7.45 -11.53
N PRO A 69 -15.44 -8.05 -12.74
CA PRO A 69 -15.95 -9.40 -12.86
C PRO A 69 -15.01 -10.49 -12.38
N GLN A 70 -13.68 -10.25 -12.33
CA GLN A 70 -12.71 -11.23 -11.84
C GLN A 70 -12.65 -11.19 -10.31
N LEU A 71 -12.60 -10.01 -9.69
CA LEU A 71 -12.74 -9.85 -8.24
C LEU A 71 -14.07 -10.42 -7.74
N ALA A 72 -15.18 -10.20 -8.46
CA ALA A 72 -16.47 -10.77 -8.08
C ALA A 72 -16.46 -12.30 -7.94
N LYS A 73 -15.66 -13.00 -8.74
CA LYS A 73 -15.55 -14.48 -8.68
C LYS A 73 -14.80 -15.02 -7.47
N ILE A 74 -13.99 -14.19 -6.83
CA ILE A 74 -13.12 -14.58 -5.72
C ILE A 74 -13.43 -13.86 -4.41
N ALA A 75 -14.68 -13.38 -4.26
CA ALA A 75 -15.09 -12.61 -3.08
C ALA A 75 -14.99 -13.39 -1.75
N ASP A 76 -14.91 -14.71 -1.81
CA ASP A 76 -14.58 -15.57 -0.68
C ASP A 76 -13.15 -15.37 -0.15
N LYS A 77 -12.24 -14.78 -0.93
CA LYS A 77 -10.81 -14.58 -0.59
C LYS A 77 -10.46 -13.16 -0.13
N TYR A 78 -11.43 -12.26 -0.11
CA TYR A 78 -11.24 -10.92 0.42
C TYR A 78 -12.46 -10.48 1.24
N SER A 79 -12.29 -9.44 2.03
CA SER A 79 -13.37 -8.73 2.71
C SER A 79 -13.39 -7.27 2.27
N LEU A 80 -14.57 -6.66 2.35
CA LEU A 80 -14.78 -5.26 2.04
C LEU A 80 -15.05 -4.48 3.33
N ILE A 81 -14.43 -3.33 3.47
CA ILE A 81 -14.72 -2.35 4.51
C ILE A 81 -15.49 -1.22 3.82
N ARG A 82 -16.73 -0.94 4.26
CA ARG A 82 -17.61 0.07 3.63
C ARG A 82 -17.90 1.27 4.51
N SER A 83 -17.23 1.38 5.64
CA SER A 83 -17.52 2.39 6.67
C SER A 83 -16.31 3.19 7.10
N LEU A 84 -15.24 3.20 6.29
CA LEU A 84 -14.11 4.07 6.53
C LEU A 84 -14.50 5.53 6.36
N HIS A 85 -14.04 6.38 7.27
CA HIS A 85 -14.30 7.82 7.20
C HIS A 85 -13.24 8.62 7.96
N HIS A 86 -13.04 9.86 7.56
CA HIS A 86 -12.24 10.88 8.23
C HIS A 86 -12.69 12.27 7.75
N GLU A 87 -11.92 13.35 8.07
CA GLU A 87 -12.34 14.72 7.77
C GLU A 87 -11.43 15.42 6.73
N MET A 88 -10.33 14.82 6.31
CA MET A 88 -9.35 15.45 5.42
C MET A 88 -9.77 15.35 3.95
N ALA A 89 -10.17 16.49 3.35
CA ALA A 89 -10.74 16.56 2.01
C ALA A 89 -9.75 16.99 0.92
N SER A 90 -8.48 17.30 1.22
CA SER A 90 -7.45 17.50 0.21
C SER A 90 -6.65 16.21 0.00
N HIS A 91 -6.12 16.01 -1.22
CA HIS A 91 -5.40 14.77 -1.57
C HIS A 91 -4.23 14.50 -0.63
N ASN A 92 -3.40 15.51 -0.37
CA ASN A 92 -2.24 15.29 0.48
C ASN A 92 -2.63 15.06 1.94
N ASP A 93 -3.57 15.84 2.48
CA ASP A 93 -3.99 15.69 3.87
C ASP A 93 -4.67 14.34 4.11
N GLY A 94 -5.58 13.93 3.22
CA GLY A 94 -6.22 12.61 3.28
C GLY A 94 -5.21 11.47 3.15
N SER A 95 -4.25 11.60 2.23
CA SER A 95 -3.17 10.62 2.07
C SER A 95 -2.29 10.54 3.32
N ILE A 96 -1.95 11.68 3.91
CA ILE A 96 -1.17 11.75 5.15
C ILE A 96 -1.95 11.06 6.28
N GLU A 97 -3.22 11.39 6.46
CA GLU A 97 -4.07 10.77 7.49
C GLU A 97 -4.12 9.25 7.34
N LEU A 98 -4.39 8.76 6.13
CA LEU A 98 -4.55 7.33 5.89
C LEU A 98 -3.23 6.55 5.97
N LEU A 99 -2.12 7.12 5.50
CA LEU A 99 -0.84 6.42 5.45
C LEU A 99 -0.05 6.51 6.77
N THR A 100 -0.27 7.56 7.56
CA THR A 100 0.45 7.77 8.83
C THR A 100 -0.42 7.51 10.05
N GLY A 101 -1.75 7.51 9.91
CA GLY A 101 -2.71 7.47 11.02
C GLY A 101 -2.75 8.76 11.83
N LYS A 102 -2.24 9.86 11.28
CA LYS A 102 -2.18 11.15 11.98
C LYS A 102 -2.75 12.26 11.11
N THR A 103 -3.67 13.01 11.70
CA THR A 103 -4.22 14.21 11.08
C THR A 103 -3.13 15.27 10.94
N PRO A 104 -2.94 15.88 9.77
CA PRO A 104 -2.04 17.02 9.61
C PRO A 104 -2.33 18.14 10.61
N SER A 105 -1.28 18.75 11.16
CA SER A 105 -1.45 19.83 12.15
C SER A 105 -2.06 21.10 11.54
N ILE A 106 -1.87 21.30 10.23
CA ILE A 106 -2.41 22.41 9.45
C ILE A 106 -3.03 21.84 8.18
N ALA A 107 -4.31 22.11 7.97
CA ALA A 107 -4.98 21.69 6.73
C ALA A 107 -4.43 22.47 5.52
N ASP A 108 -4.10 21.74 4.46
CA ASP A 108 -3.57 22.29 3.21
C ASP A 108 -4.51 22.02 2.03
N PRO A 109 -5.40 22.97 1.70
CA PRO A 109 -6.31 22.81 0.56
C PRO A 109 -5.61 22.82 -0.79
N THR A 110 -4.31 23.18 -0.85
CA THR A 110 -3.54 23.24 -2.09
C THR A 110 -2.93 21.89 -2.49
N SER A 111 -3.04 20.88 -1.63
CA SER A 111 -2.47 19.54 -1.82
C SER A 111 -0.95 19.55 -2.10
N THR A 112 -0.21 20.43 -1.42
CA THR A 112 1.26 20.51 -1.50
C THR A 112 1.96 20.04 -0.24
N ALA A 113 1.25 19.92 0.89
CA ALA A 113 1.77 19.51 2.17
C ALA A 113 2.50 18.17 2.13
N LYS A 114 3.45 18.02 3.02
CA LYS A 114 4.17 16.76 3.27
C LYS A 114 3.94 16.32 4.70
N SER A 115 3.98 15.00 4.92
CA SER A 115 3.71 14.44 6.24
C SER A 115 4.68 14.94 7.30
N GLU A 116 4.17 15.23 8.49
CA GLU A 116 4.94 15.55 9.70
C GLU A 116 5.41 14.28 10.41
N HIS A 117 4.82 13.14 10.04
CA HIS A 117 5.08 11.84 10.64
C HIS A 117 5.39 10.80 9.55
N PRO A 118 6.16 9.75 9.89
CA PRO A 118 6.46 8.66 8.98
C PRO A 118 5.20 7.84 8.66
N ASP A 119 5.15 7.25 7.46
CA ASP A 119 4.10 6.34 7.05
C ASP A 119 4.29 4.90 7.61
N LEU A 120 3.29 4.05 7.36
CA LEU A 120 3.28 2.67 7.84
C LEU A 120 4.51 1.85 7.39
N GLY A 121 5.00 2.07 6.17
CA GLY A 121 6.16 1.36 5.63
C GLY A 121 7.47 1.79 6.31
N MET A 122 7.61 3.08 6.59
CA MET A 122 8.74 3.64 7.33
C MET A 122 8.76 3.17 8.79
N ILE A 123 7.59 3.12 9.44
CA ILE A 123 7.43 2.54 10.78
C ILE A 123 7.82 1.07 10.79
N ALA A 124 7.31 0.29 9.83
CA ALA A 124 7.66 -1.13 9.70
C ALA A 124 9.17 -1.33 9.46
N SER A 125 9.77 -0.52 8.58
CA SER A 125 11.22 -0.52 8.33
C SER A 125 12.01 -0.26 9.62
N ARG A 126 11.59 0.69 10.43
CA ARG A 126 12.27 1.04 11.69
C ARG A 126 12.17 -0.04 12.74
N LEU A 127 10.97 -0.60 12.96
CA LEU A 127 10.72 -1.54 14.05
C LEU A 127 11.16 -2.97 13.73
N ARG A 128 11.15 -3.36 12.46
CA ARG A 128 11.60 -4.70 12.03
C ARG A 128 13.10 -4.76 11.75
N GLY A 129 13.73 -3.61 11.56
CA GLY A 129 15.16 -3.50 11.34
C GLY A 129 15.64 -4.03 9.98
N SER A 130 16.93 -3.96 9.76
CA SER A 130 17.57 -4.43 8.52
C SER A 130 17.64 -5.96 8.47
N ARG A 131 17.40 -6.53 7.30
CA ARG A 131 17.54 -7.96 7.06
C ARG A 131 18.99 -8.32 6.75
N SER A 132 19.38 -9.54 7.13
CA SER A 132 20.73 -10.07 6.88
C SER A 132 21.03 -10.28 5.38
N ASP A 133 19.99 -10.48 4.55
CA ASP A 133 20.12 -10.65 3.10
C ASP A 133 20.09 -9.31 2.34
N GLY A 134 19.87 -8.19 3.03
CA GLY A 134 19.82 -6.86 2.47
C GLY A 134 18.50 -6.48 1.79
N LEU A 135 17.49 -7.36 1.78
CA LEU A 135 16.18 -7.01 1.21
C LEU A 135 15.55 -5.86 2.00
N PRO A 136 15.15 -4.75 1.35
CA PRO A 136 14.52 -3.62 2.03
C PRO A 136 13.21 -4.03 2.70
N GLN A 137 12.98 -3.53 3.91
CA GLN A 137 11.72 -3.74 4.63
C GLN A 137 10.57 -2.93 4.04
N TYR A 138 10.87 -1.79 3.41
CA TYR A 138 9.89 -0.94 2.76
C TYR A 138 10.25 -0.70 1.30
N ILE A 139 9.35 -1.04 0.38
CA ILE A 139 9.55 -0.94 -1.07
C ILE A 139 8.38 -0.20 -1.68
N GLY A 140 8.66 0.77 -2.55
CA GLY A 140 7.68 1.52 -3.35
C GLY A 140 7.75 1.12 -4.83
N ILE A 141 6.63 0.80 -5.45
CA ILE A 141 6.50 0.40 -6.86
C ILE A 141 5.45 1.27 -7.56
N PRO A 142 5.76 1.96 -8.61
CA PRO A 142 7.10 2.29 -9.11
C PRO A 142 7.81 3.32 -8.24
N THR A 143 7.06 4.05 -7.42
CA THR A 143 7.51 5.14 -6.54
C THR A 143 6.94 5.00 -5.14
N GLN A 144 7.43 5.82 -4.23
CA GLN A 144 6.84 6.03 -2.91
C GLN A 144 5.73 7.09 -3.03
N PRO A 145 4.65 7.01 -2.23
CA PRO A 145 3.66 8.10 -2.14
C PRO A 145 4.34 9.44 -1.87
N PHE A 146 4.16 10.39 -2.78
CA PHE A 146 4.99 11.61 -2.86
C PHE A 146 4.83 12.57 -1.68
N MET A 147 3.75 12.46 -0.89
CA MET A 147 3.49 13.28 0.29
C MET A 147 4.18 12.75 1.55
N THR A 148 4.58 11.48 1.62
CA THR A 148 5.15 10.88 2.83
C THR A 148 6.64 11.18 3.01
N ARG A 149 7.08 11.31 4.27
CA ARG A 149 8.46 11.62 4.67
C ARG A 149 8.85 10.81 5.90
N PRO A 150 10.11 10.36 6.02
CA PRO A 150 10.58 9.56 7.15
C PRO A 150 10.75 10.35 8.44
N GLN A 151 10.81 11.69 8.36
CA GLN A 151 10.87 12.60 9.49
C GLN A 151 11.90 12.16 10.55
N TYR A 152 11.48 12.08 11.82
CA TYR A 152 12.34 11.72 12.95
C TYR A 152 12.88 10.28 12.93
N LEU A 153 12.42 9.42 12.02
CA LEU A 153 13.01 8.08 11.84
C LEU A 153 14.30 8.10 11.02
N GLY A 154 14.50 9.16 10.21
CA GLY A 154 15.67 9.28 9.34
C GLY A 154 15.48 8.66 7.95
N VAL A 155 16.24 9.18 6.97
CA VAL A 155 16.12 8.86 5.54
C VAL A 155 16.36 7.39 5.19
N SER A 156 17.08 6.64 6.03
CA SER A 156 17.34 5.21 5.86
C SER A 156 16.06 4.35 5.89
N HIS A 157 14.95 4.89 6.40
CA HIS A 157 13.67 4.21 6.46
C HIS A 157 12.72 4.58 5.33
N SER A 158 13.13 5.46 4.40
CA SER A 158 12.36 5.73 3.17
C SER A 158 12.22 4.47 2.32
N ALA A 159 11.18 4.42 1.46
CA ALA A 159 11.00 3.30 0.58
C ALA A 159 12.18 3.14 -0.41
N PHE A 160 12.58 1.90 -0.66
CA PHE A 160 13.37 1.56 -1.81
C PHE A 160 12.46 1.59 -3.05
N VAL A 161 12.70 2.51 -3.99
CA VAL A 161 11.85 2.65 -5.18
C VAL A 161 12.40 1.84 -6.35
N THR A 162 11.50 1.15 -7.07
CA THR A 162 11.88 0.18 -8.10
C THR A 162 11.89 0.76 -9.51
N GLY A 163 11.08 1.78 -9.79
CA GLY A 163 10.72 2.14 -11.16
C GLY A 163 9.64 1.20 -11.73
N ASP A 164 9.39 1.30 -13.04
CA ASP A 164 8.33 0.58 -13.74
C ASP A 164 8.69 -0.88 -14.04
N PRO A 165 8.07 -1.87 -13.37
CA PRO A 165 8.35 -3.28 -13.59
C PRO A 165 7.76 -3.84 -14.90
N SER A 166 6.94 -3.08 -15.61
CA SER A 166 6.41 -3.45 -16.92
C SER A 166 7.35 -3.11 -18.08
N ALA A 167 8.41 -2.33 -17.82
CA ALA A 167 9.41 -2.00 -18.82
C ALA A 167 10.11 -3.28 -19.36
N GLU A 168 10.42 -3.29 -20.65
CA GLU A 168 10.96 -4.45 -21.36
C GLU A 168 12.24 -5.01 -20.72
N ASN A 169 13.12 -4.13 -20.28
CA ASN A 169 14.39 -4.46 -19.63
C ASN A 169 14.41 -4.02 -18.17
N PHE A 170 13.32 -4.26 -17.45
CA PHE A 170 13.19 -3.85 -16.08
C PHE A 170 14.35 -4.35 -15.22
N LYS A 171 15.05 -3.41 -14.63
CA LYS A 171 16.02 -3.62 -13.54
C LYS A 171 15.90 -2.42 -12.62
N PRO A 172 15.72 -2.62 -11.30
CA PRO A 172 15.72 -1.50 -10.37
C PRO A 172 17.02 -0.72 -10.51
N ALA A 173 16.91 0.61 -10.74
CA ALA A 173 18.07 1.46 -11.04
C ALA A 173 19.17 1.36 -9.96
N ASN A 174 18.76 1.20 -8.70
CA ASN A 174 19.67 1.10 -7.56
C ASN A 174 20.29 -0.31 -7.35
N LEU A 175 19.89 -1.30 -8.15
CA LEU A 175 20.48 -2.65 -8.14
C LEU A 175 21.46 -2.88 -9.30
N THR A 176 21.71 -1.86 -10.13
CA THR A 176 22.62 -1.97 -11.26
C THR A 176 23.98 -1.39 -10.86
N ILE A 177 25.01 -2.23 -10.85
CA ILE A 177 26.39 -1.77 -10.67
C ILE A 177 26.85 -1.11 -11.97
N HIS A 178 26.91 0.22 -12.00
CA HIS A 178 27.36 0.98 -13.16
C HIS A 178 28.90 1.04 -13.26
N GLY A 179 29.42 0.92 -14.49
CA GLY A 179 30.75 1.44 -14.87
C GLY A 179 31.94 0.67 -14.31
N GLY A 180 32.06 -0.62 -14.57
CA GLY A 180 33.32 -1.36 -14.31
C GLY A 180 33.64 -1.63 -12.84
N LEU A 181 32.70 -1.41 -11.94
CA LEU A 181 32.75 -1.92 -10.57
C LEU A 181 32.39 -3.39 -10.59
N ASN A 182 33.32 -4.26 -10.21
CA ASN A 182 33.02 -5.65 -9.89
C ASN A 182 32.88 -5.81 -8.37
N GLY A 183 32.36 -6.96 -7.90
CA GLY A 183 32.15 -7.21 -6.47
C GLY A 183 33.44 -7.02 -5.65
N GLN A 184 34.59 -7.36 -6.21
CA GLN A 184 35.90 -7.22 -5.54
C GLN A 184 36.31 -5.76 -5.34
N ARG A 185 36.09 -4.88 -6.34
CA ARG A 185 36.33 -3.43 -6.20
C ARG A 185 35.36 -2.76 -5.23
N LEU A 186 34.17 -3.32 -5.08
CA LEU A 186 33.20 -2.87 -4.09
C LEU A 186 33.67 -3.28 -2.67
N ASP A 187 34.12 -4.52 -2.50
CA ASP A 187 34.70 -5.02 -1.25
C ASP A 187 35.97 -4.24 -0.83
N ASP A 188 36.84 -3.93 -1.78
CA ASP A 188 38.06 -3.13 -1.56
C ASP A 188 37.71 -1.70 -1.10
N ARG A 189 36.69 -1.08 -1.71
CA ARG A 189 36.21 0.25 -1.30
C ARG A 189 35.59 0.25 0.09
N LEU A 190 34.82 -0.79 0.43
CA LEU A 190 34.28 -0.95 1.79
C LEU A 190 35.37 -1.23 2.81
N GLY A 191 36.37 -2.02 2.43
CA GLY A 191 37.56 -2.26 3.26
C GLY A 191 38.33 -0.98 3.55
N LEU A 192 38.54 -0.15 2.52
CA LEU A 192 39.15 1.18 2.65
C LEU A 192 38.26 2.14 3.48
N ALA A 193 36.96 2.19 3.23
CA ALA A 193 36.04 3.00 4.03
C ALA A 193 36.10 2.62 5.51
N ARG A 194 36.08 1.31 5.84
CA ARG A 194 36.22 0.82 7.22
C ARG A 194 37.54 1.23 7.86
N GLN A 195 38.66 1.24 7.12
CA GLN A 195 39.97 1.69 7.63
C GLN A 195 39.99 3.20 7.91
N PHE A 196 39.30 4.01 7.07
CA PHE A 196 39.15 5.45 7.31
C PHE A 196 38.18 5.75 8.46
N ASP A 197 37.14 4.94 8.64
CA ASP A 197 36.10 5.15 9.67
C ASP A 197 36.58 4.72 11.06
N GLN A 198 37.53 3.79 11.18
CA GLN A 198 38.23 3.49 12.46
C GLN A 198 38.89 4.72 13.08
N HIS A 199 39.24 5.73 12.26
CA HIS A 199 39.80 7.00 12.72
C HIS A 199 38.70 8.06 13.02
N ARG A 200 37.43 7.81 12.63
CA ARG A 200 36.28 8.71 12.82
C ARG A 200 35.31 8.30 13.93
N GLN A 201 35.58 7.22 14.65
CA GLN A 201 34.64 6.60 15.63
C GLN A 201 34.28 7.45 16.86
N GLN A 202 34.44 8.77 16.81
CA GLN A 202 34.07 9.66 17.92
C GLN A 202 32.77 10.46 17.68
N LEU A 203 32.01 10.22 16.60
CA LEU A 203 30.78 10.95 16.31
C LEU A 203 29.63 9.98 16.06
N ALA A 204 28.60 10.02 16.89
CA ALA A 204 27.37 9.20 16.82
C ALA A 204 26.63 9.27 15.45
N ALA A 205 26.96 10.24 14.58
CA ALA A 205 26.45 10.36 13.23
C ALA A 205 27.00 9.31 12.24
N THR A 206 28.09 8.61 12.58
CA THR A 206 28.74 7.64 11.68
C THR A 206 28.10 6.27 11.70
N GLU A 207 27.50 5.83 12.80
CA GLU A 207 26.88 4.50 12.90
C GLU A 207 25.70 4.31 11.94
N GLY A 208 24.88 5.33 11.76
CA GLY A 208 23.76 5.30 10.80
C GLY A 208 24.21 5.21 9.34
N LEU A 209 25.30 5.89 8.99
CA LEU A 209 25.85 5.88 7.64
C LEU A 209 26.51 4.54 7.29
N GLU A 210 27.23 3.92 8.26
CA GLU A 210 27.81 2.60 8.10
C GLU A 210 26.75 1.50 7.93
N ALA A 211 25.67 1.57 8.71
CA ALA A 211 24.55 0.64 8.57
C ALA A 211 23.90 0.75 7.19
N PHE A 212 23.72 1.98 6.69
CA PHE A 212 23.19 2.25 5.36
C PHE A 212 24.11 1.71 4.24
N HIS A 213 25.42 1.96 4.32
CA HIS A 213 26.38 1.44 3.35
C HIS A 213 26.41 -0.09 3.34
N ARG A 214 26.35 -0.71 4.51
CA ARG A 214 26.33 -2.18 4.65
C ARG A 214 25.06 -2.76 4.02
N GLN A 215 23.89 -2.16 4.28
CA GLN A 215 22.63 -2.58 3.68
C GLN A 215 22.66 -2.42 2.16
N ALA A 216 23.16 -1.29 1.64
CA ALA A 216 23.32 -1.06 0.22
C ALA A 216 24.24 -2.11 -0.44
N PHE A 217 25.34 -2.48 0.22
CA PHE A 217 26.23 -3.51 -0.27
C PHE A 217 25.57 -4.89 -0.29
N GLN A 218 24.90 -5.28 0.79
CA GLN A 218 24.17 -6.55 0.87
C GLN A 218 23.10 -6.63 -0.21
N LEU A 219 22.36 -5.55 -0.43
CA LEU A 219 21.36 -5.44 -1.48
C LEU A 219 21.95 -5.68 -2.88
N LEU A 220 23.14 -5.10 -3.17
CA LEU A 220 23.82 -5.23 -4.47
C LEU A 220 24.47 -6.59 -4.70
N THR A 221 24.85 -7.32 -3.65
CA THR A 221 25.58 -8.59 -3.73
C THR A 221 24.72 -9.82 -3.45
N SER A 222 23.51 -9.64 -2.95
CA SER A 222 22.61 -10.74 -2.58
C SER A 222 21.93 -11.34 -3.80
N THR A 223 22.25 -12.61 -4.09
CA THR A 223 21.59 -13.36 -5.16
C THR A 223 20.10 -13.59 -4.87
N SER A 224 19.72 -13.79 -3.61
CA SER A 224 18.30 -13.97 -3.22
C SER A 224 17.49 -12.70 -3.49
N VAL A 225 18.03 -11.52 -3.19
CA VAL A 225 17.41 -10.24 -3.48
C VAL A 225 17.31 -10.02 -5.00
N ALA A 226 18.39 -10.22 -5.74
CA ALA A 226 18.37 -10.11 -7.20
C ALA A 226 17.29 -11.02 -7.83
N ASN A 227 17.18 -12.26 -7.34
CA ASN A 227 16.15 -13.21 -7.78
C ASN A 227 14.72 -12.73 -7.44
N ALA A 228 14.50 -12.08 -6.28
CA ALA A 228 13.19 -11.56 -5.91
C ALA A 228 12.70 -10.45 -6.88
N PHE A 229 13.62 -9.62 -7.37
CA PHE A 229 13.30 -8.57 -8.35
C PHE A 229 13.19 -9.06 -9.79
N ASP A 230 13.68 -10.26 -10.11
CA ASP A 230 13.73 -10.78 -11.48
C ASP A 230 12.39 -11.40 -11.89
N LEU A 231 11.57 -10.64 -12.61
CA LEU A 231 10.28 -11.08 -13.14
C LEU A 231 10.41 -12.11 -14.29
N THR A 232 11.60 -12.28 -14.88
CA THR A 232 11.80 -13.27 -15.95
C THR A 232 11.76 -14.69 -15.42
N ARG A 233 11.89 -14.88 -14.13
CA ARG A 233 11.79 -16.18 -13.43
C ARG A 233 10.36 -16.69 -13.28
N GLU A 234 9.36 -15.84 -13.54
CA GLU A 234 7.95 -16.24 -13.49
C GLU A 234 7.48 -16.80 -14.83
N ASP A 235 6.55 -17.75 -14.76
CA ASP A 235 5.91 -18.31 -15.96
C ASP A 235 5.30 -17.15 -16.80
N PRO A 236 5.61 -17.08 -18.10
CA PRO A 236 5.02 -16.08 -18.99
C PRO A 236 3.49 -16.02 -18.92
N LYS A 237 2.80 -17.17 -18.76
CA LYS A 237 1.33 -17.22 -18.62
C LYS A 237 0.86 -16.56 -17.34
N LEU A 238 1.60 -16.72 -16.24
CA LEU A 238 1.29 -16.04 -14.99
C LEU A 238 1.48 -14.52 -15.14
N ARG A 239 2.57 -14.10 -15.78
CA ARG A 239 2.80 -12.69 -16.08
C ARG A 239 1.69 -12.08 -16.94
N ASP A 240 1.17 -12.86 -17.92
CA ASP A 240 0.05 -12.46 -18.76
C ASP A 240 -1.26 -12.39 -17.97
N ARG A 241 -1.48 -13.32 -17.01
CA ARG A 241 -2.65 -13.33 -16.11
C ARG A 241 -2.72 -12.06 -15.24
N TYR A 242 -1.57 -11.59 -14.73
CA TYR A 242 -1.48 -10.31 -14.00
C TYR A 242 -1.68 -9.09 -14.92
N GLY A 243 -1.39 -9.22 -16.21
CA GLY A 243 -1.36 -8.14 -17.19
C GLY A 243 0.04 -7.56 -17.41
N ARG A 244 0.42 -7.35 -18.71
CA ARG A 244 1.71 -6.79 -19.13
C ARG A 244 1.71 -5.25 -19.07
N HIS A 245 1.22 -4.68 -18.02
CA HIS A 245 1.14 -3.23 -17.78
C HIS A 245 1.63 -2.90 -16.37
N LEU A 246 1.82 -1.61 -16.08
CA LEU A 246 2.40 -1.13 -14.82
C LEU A 246 1.78 -1.80 -13.59
N TRP A 247 0.45 -1.74 -13.42
CA TRP A 247 -0.19 -2.28 -12.22
C TRP A 247 -0.09 -3.81 -12.13
N GLY A 248 -0.26 -4.52 -13.25
CA GLY A 248 -0.13 -5.98 -13.28
C GLY A 248 1.25 -6.46 -12.89
N GLN A 249 2.30 -5.89 -13.50
CA GLN A 249 3.67 -6.28 -13.19
C GLN A 249 4.11 -5.77 -11.82
N SER A 250 3.52 -4.65 -11.32
CA SER A 250 3.73 -4.18 -9.95
C SER A 250 3.13 -5.14 -8.92
N CYS A 251 1.92 -5.63 -9.15
CA CYS A 251 1.30 -6.65 -8.29
C CYS A 251 2.13 -7.94 -8.25
N LEU A 252 2.61 -8.42 -9.40
CA LEU A 252 3.48 -9.60 -9.47
C LEU A 252 4.81 -9.39 -8.74
N LEU A 253 5.45 -8.23 -8.94
CA LEU A 253 6.70 -7.89 -8.25
C LEU A 253 6.46 -7.78 -6.73
N ALA A 254 5.37 -7.14 -6.30
CA ALA A 254 5.01 -7.01 -4.90
C ALA A 254 4.80 -8.38 -4.24
N ARG A 255 4.11 -9.33 -4.90
CA ARG A 255 3.98 -10.70 -4.41
C ARG A 255 5.35 -11.37 -4.22
N ARG A 256 6.25 -11.26 -5.19
CA ARG A 256 7.61 -11.84 -5.12
C ARG A 256 8.42 -11.27 -3.97
N LEU A 257 8.37 -9.94 -3.80
CA LEU A 257 9.08 -9.25 -2.73
C LEU A 257 8.52 -9.59 -1.35
N ALA A 258 7.20 -9.67 -1.21
CA ALA A 258 6.53 -10.10 0.02
C ALA A 258 6.83 -11.59 0.31
N GLU A 259 6.82 -12.46 -0.71
CA GLU A 259 7.22 -13.86 -0.60
C GLU A 259 8.67 -13.99 -0.12
N ALA A 260 9.57 -13.13 -0.58
CA ALA A 260 10.96 -13.05 -0.12
C ALA A 260 11.12 -12.42 1.28
N GLY A 261 10.05 -11.82 1.84
CA GLY A 261 10.00 -11.30 3.22
C GLY A 261 10.21 -9.79 3.36
N ALA A 262 9.95 -8.99 2.31
CA ALA A 262 9.81 -7.54 2.46
C ALA A 262 8.64 -7.23 3.42
N GLY A 263 8.82 -6.28 4.32
CA GLY A 263 7.79 -5.97 5.33
C GLY A 263 6.57 -5.29 4.75
N VAL A 264 6.78 -4.22 3.99
CA VAL A 264 5.71 -3.46 3.34
C VAL A 264 6.11 -3.18 1.89
N VAL A 265 5.21 -3.47 0.97
CA VAL A 265 5.34 -3.12 -0.45
C VAL A 265 4.17 -2.25 -0.85
N THR A 266 4.40 -0.97 -1.15
CA THR A 266 3.37 -0.06 -1.62
C THR A 266 3.40 0.02 -3.15
N ILE A 267 2.30 -0.33 -3.79
CA ILE A 267 2.07 -0.11 -5.21
C ILE A 267 1.39 1.24 -5.35
N ASP A 268 2.08 2.22 -5.91
CA ASP A 268 1.51 3.54 -6.21
C ASP A 268 0.66 3.44 -7.49
N ALA A 269 -0.62 3.12 -7.30
CA ALA A 269 -1.58 2.92 -8.37
C ALA A 269 -2.24 4.24 -8.81
N LEU A 270 -1.44 5.28 -9.01
CA LEU A 270 -1.87 6.60 -9.47
C LEU A 270 -2.56 6.53 -10.84
N ALA A 271 -1.91 5.92 -11.81
CA ALA A 271 -2.42 5.74 -13.15
C ALA A 271 -1.89 4.43 -13.77
N PRO A 272 -2.59 3.83 -14.76
CA PRO A 272 -2.19 2.54 -15.34
C PRO A 272 -0.85 2.55 -16.09
N LYS A 273 -0.32 3.74 -16.41
CA LYS A 273 0.95 3.92 -17.10
C LYS A 273 1.67 5.17 -16.57
N LEU A 274 2.99 5.11 -16.43
CA LEU A 274 3.81 6.26 -16.02
C LEU A 274 3.69 7.44 -16.99
N GLY A 275 3.68 8.65 -16.43
CA GLY A 275 3.61 9.89 -17.21
C GLY A 275 2.24 10.22 -17.78
N MET A 276 1.22 9.46 -17.47
CA MET A 276 -0.17 9.87 -17.79
C MET A 276 -0.55 11.12 -16.98
N PRO A 277 -1.33 12.04 -17.57
CA PRO A 277 -1.88 13.17 -16.83
C PRO A 277 -2.68 12.74 -15.59
N LEU A 278 -2.71 13.59 -14.56
CA LEU A 278 -3.36 13.30 -13.27
C LEU A 278 -4.87 12.96 -13.39
N TYR A 279 -5.55 13.45 -14.42
CA TYR A 279 -6.96 13.09 -14.63
C TYR A 279 -7.19 11.59 -14.98
N PHE A 280 -6.12 10.80 -15.22
CA PHE A 280 -6.21 9.36 -15.30
C PHE A 280 -6.12 8.65 -13.94
N SER A 281 -5.81 9.40 -12.87
CA SER A 281 -5.86 8.90 -11.49
C SER A 281 -7.31 8.64 -11.04
N TRP A 282 -7.48 8.28 -9.79
CA TRP A 282 -8.82 8.06 -9.19
C TRP A 282 -9.57 9.37 -8.86
N ASP A 283 -9.01 10.53 -9.29
CA ASP A 283 -9.58 11.86 -9.05
C ASP A 283 -10.67 12.22 -10.10
N ASP A 284 -11.82 11.58 -10.00
CA ASP A 284 -12.91 11.62 -10.97
C ASP A 284 -13.83 12.83 -10.84
N HIS A 285 -13.29 14.04 -10.89
CA HIS A 285 -14.10 15.26 -11.00
C HIS A 285 -14.83 15.35 -12.36
N ALA A 286 -16.00 15.99 -12.37
CA ALA A 286 -16.66 16.36 -13.62
C ALA A 286 -15.78 17.35 -14.40
N ASN A 287 -15.24 16.95 -15.54
CA ASN A 287 -14.29 17.76 -16.30
C ASN A 287 -14.65 17.83 -17.77
N ALA A 288 -15.37 18.88 -18.14
CA ALA A 288 -15.79 19.13 -19.51
C ALA A 288 -14.63 19.45 -20.47
N GLN A 289 -13.53 20.00 -19.99
CA GLN A 289 -12.40 20.41 -20.84
C GLN A 289 -11.60 19.21 -21.36
N SER A 290 -11.43 18.19 -20.54
CA SER A 290 -10.71 16.96 -20.93
C SER A 290 -11.61 15.96 -21.68
N GLY A 291 -12.95 16.14 -21.65
CA GLY A 291 -13.90 15.11 -22.08
C GLY A 291 -13.87 13.86 -21.20
N TRP A 292 -13.24 13.94 -20.03
CA TRP A 292 -13.11 12.86 -19.07
C TRP A 292 -14.41 12.72 -18.28
N ASP A 293 -14.89 11.52 -18.20
CA ASP A 293 -16.16 11.15 -17.58
C ASP A 293 -15.93 10.01 -16.59
N LEU A 294 -16.63 10.04 -15.47
CA LEU A 294 -16.52 9.04 -14.39
C LEU A 294 -16.57 7.59 -14.91
N ALA A 295 -17.51 7.28 -15.81
CA ALA A 295 -17.66 5.92 -16.33
C ALA A 295 -16.45 5.53 -17.22
N LYS A 296 -15.94 6.44 -18.05
CA LYS A 296 -14.74 6.20 -18.86
C LYS A 296 -13.50 6.03 -18.01
N GLY A 297 -13.35 6.88 -17.01
CA GLY A 297 -12.24 6.79 -16.06
C GLY A 297 -12.23 5.47 -15.31
N MET A 298 -13.38 5.09 -14.79
CA MET A 298 -13.53 3.80 -14.10
C MET A 298 -13.29 2.61 -15.04
N ALA A 299 -13.79 2.63 -16.27
CA ALA A 299 -13.58 1.54 -17.25
C ALA A 299 -12.08 1.35 -17.54
N LEU A 300 -11.36 2.45 -17.82
CA LEU A 300 -9.91 2.38 -18.05
C LEU A 300 -9.14 1.78 -16.87
N ARG A 301 -9.43 2.22 -15.66
CA ARG A 301 -8.71 1.74 -14.47
C ARG A 301 -9.10 0.30 -14.11
N ALA A 302 -10.37 -0.04 -14.22
CA ALA A 302 -10.87 -1.38 -13.93
C ALA A 302 -10.32 -2.44 -14.90
N GLU A 303 -10.15 -2.11 -16.19
CA GLU A 303 -9.50 -2.97 -17.19
C GLU A 303 -8.09 -3.42 -16.73
N HIS A 304 -7.39 -2.58 -15.99
CA HIS A 304 -6.06 -2.87 -15.47
C HIS A 304 -6.08 -3.43 -14.04
N MET A 305 -6.94 -2.89 -13.17
CA MET A 305 -6.99 -3.26 -11.76
C MET A 305 -7.62 -4.64 -11.53
N ASP A 306 -8.75 -4.93 -12.16
CA ASP A 306 -9.48 -6.18 -11.91
C ASP A 306 -8.63 -7.43 -12.20
N PRO A 307 -7.95 -7.58 -13.37
CA PRO A 307 -7.06 -8.68 -13.60
C PRO A 307 -5.83 -8.68 -12.67
N ALA A 308 -5.23 -7.52 -12.40
CA ALA A 308 -4.03 -7.43 -11.60
C ALA A 308 -4.27 -7.81 -10.14
N LEU A 309 -5.30 -7.22 -9.50
CA LEU A 309 -5.60 -7.45 -8.10
C LEU A 309 -6.19 -8.84 -7.85
N SER A 310 -7.06 -9.32 -8.75
CA SER A 310 -7.58 -10.70 -8.66
C SER A 310 -6.48 -11.74 -8.82
N ALA A 311 -5.55 -11.54 -9.77
CA ALA A 311 -4.40 -12.43 -9.93
C ALA A 311 -3.49 -12.43 -8.70
N LEU A 312 -3.26 -11.26 -8.09
CA LEU A 312 -2.47 -11.15 -6.87
C LEU A 312 -3.07 -11.97 -5.72
N ILE A 313 -4.37 -11.80 -5.48
CA ILE A 313 -5.07 -12.51 -4.40
C ILE A 313 -5.08 -14.02 -4.66
N GLU A 314 -5.40 -14.45 -5.88
CA GLU A 314 -5.41 -15.89 -6.24
C GLU A 314 -4.01 -16.52 -6.16
N ASP A 315 -2.96 -15.83 -6.65
CA ASP A 315 -1.58 -16.36 -6.64
C ASP A 315 -1.06 -16.51 -5.20
N ILE A 316 -1.40 -15.56 -4.30
CA ILE A 316 -1.10 -15.66 -2.86
C ILE A 316 -1.76 -16.91 -2.27
N HIS A 317 -3.04 -17.14 -2.54
CA HIS A 317 -3.76 -18.33 -2.07
C HIS A 317 -3.23 -19.63 -2.68
N GLN A 318 -2.98 -19.67 -3.99
CA GLN A 318 -2.45 -20.86 -4.67
C GLN A 318 -1.07 -21.29 -4.17
N ARG A 319 -0.31 -20.34 -3.60
CA ARG A 319 1.00 -20.59 -2.99
C ARG A 319 0.95 -20.87 -1.48
N GLY A 320 -0.22 -20.83 -0.85
CA GLY A 320 -0.36 -20.99 0.59
C GLY A 320 0.29 -19.84 1.38
N LEU A 321 0.23 -18.62 0.84
CA LEU A 321 0.84 -17.43 1.45
C LEU A 321 -0.18 -16.51 2.12
N GLU A 322 -1.47 -16.88 2.11
CA GLU A 322 -2.58 -16.07 2.60
C GLU A 322 -2.53 -15.77 4.10
N GLU A 323 -1.92 -16.66 4.88
CA GLU A 323 -1.69 -16.41 6.31
C GLU A 323 -0.62 -15.33 6.55
N ARG A 324 0.32 -15.21 5.62
CA ARG A 324 1.54 -14.44 5.77
C ARG A 324 1.54 -13.10 5.03
N ILE A 325 0.79 -13.00 3.94
CA ILE A 325 0.73 -11.79 3.11
C ILE A 325 -0.66 -11.18 3.20
N LEU A 326 -0.71 -9.94 3.67
CA LEU A 326 -1.91 -9.12 3.70
C LEU A 326 -1.91 -8.17 2.51
N VAL A 327 -2.98 -8.18 1.71
CA VAL A 327 -3.21 -7.23 0.62
C VAL A 327 -4.27 -6.23 1.06
N VAL A 328 -4.01 -4.95 0.86
CA VAL A 328 -4.97 -3.86 1.13
C VAL A 328 -5.06 -2.97 -0.11
N ALA A 329 -6.26 -2.75 -0.64
CA ALA A 329 -6.52 -1.78 -1.71
C ALA A 329 -7.40 -0.65 -1.18
N VAL A 330 -6.87 0.57 -1.17
CA VAL A 330 -7.53 1.74 -0.59
C VAL A 330 -6.94 3.03 -1.18
N GLY A 331 -7.70 4.11 -1.24
CA GLY A 331 -7.22 5.46 -1.54
C GLY A 331 -7.28 6.37 -0.32
N GLU A 332 -7.09 7.67 -0.52
CA GLU A 332 -7.06 8.65 0.58
C GLU A 332 -8.43 9.01 1.12
N PHE A 333 -9.49 8.96 0.31
CA PHE A 333 -10.88 9.22 0.67
C PHE A 333 -11.84 8.66 -0.38
N GLY A 334 -13.14 8.73 -0.12
CA GLY A 334 -14.19 8.45 -1.10
C GLY A 334 -14.62 9.69 -1.89
N ARG A 335 -15.73 9.56 -2.61
CA ARG A 335 -16.25 10.61 -3.49
C ARG A 335 -17.66 11.02 -3.10
N THR A 336 -18.04 12.29 -3.46
CA THR A 336 -19.36 12.81 -3.12
C THR A 336 -20.46 11.83 -3.54
N PRO A 337 -21.43 11.58 -2.64
CA PRO A 337 -22.54 10.67 -2.92
C PRO A 337 -23.35 11.10 -4.14
N ARG A 338 -23.57 12.42 -4.29
CA ARG A 338 -24.26 12.98 -5.44
C ARG A 338 -23.29 13.20 -6.60
N VAL A 339 -23.66 12.70 -7.77
CA VAL A 339 -22.94 12.92 -9.02
C VAL A 339 -23.03 14.39 -9.44
N THR A 340 -21.93 14.98 -9.82
CA THR A 340 -21.84 16.30 -10.46
C THR A 340 -21.76 16.14 -11.98
N SER A 341 -22.11 17.18 -12.73
CA SER A 341 -22.03 17.19 -14.18
C SER A 341 -21.49 18.52 -14.69
N ALA A 342 -20.54 18.45 -15.64
CA ALA A 342 -20.02 19.60 -16.36
C ALA A 342 -20.06 19.31 -17.87
N ASN A 343 -20.96 20.02 -18.61
CA ASN A 343 -21.17 19.83 -20.04
C ASN A 343 -21.40 18.36 -20.46
N GLY A 344 -22.16 17.61 -19.67
CA GLY A 344 -22.49 16.22 -19.94
C GLY A 344 -21.43 15.20 -19.45
N CYS A 345 -20.27 15.64 -18.96
CA CYS A 345 -19.30 14.78 -18.30
C CYS A 345 -19.67 14.64 -16.82
N LEU A 346 -19.82 13.40 -16.36
CA LEU A 346 -20.16 13.07 -14.98
C LEU A 346 -18.90 12.95 -14.13
N GLY A 347 -19.00 13.32 -12.85
CA GLY A 347 -17.94 13.19 -11.87
C GLY A 347 -18.44 13.26 -10.45
N ARG A 348 -17.52 13.12 -9.49
CA ARG A 348 -17.76 13.27 -8.06
C ARG A 348 -16.62 14.04 -7.44
N ASP A 349 -16.90 14.90 -6.49
CA ASP A 349 -15.91 15.66 -5.75
C ASP A 349 -15.38 14.86 -4.54
N HIS A 350 -14.46 15.43 -3.75
CA HIS A 350 -13.87 14.77 -2.58
C HIS A 350 -14.90 14.58 -1.46
N TRP A 351 -14.90 13.39 -0.84
CA TRP A 351 -15.80 13.07 0.26
C TRP A 351 -15.15 12.10 1.28
N PRO A 352 -14.39 12.62 2.24
CA PRO A 352 -13.72 11.78 3.25
C PRO A 352 -14.68 11.12 4.25
N GLN A 353 -15.94 11.58 4.32
CA GLN A 353 -16.94 11.07 5.26
C GLN A 353 -17.47 9.66 4.92
N ALA A 354 -17.15 9.13 3.73
CA ALA A 354 -17.50 7.75 3.36
C ALA A 354 -16.51 7.20 2.34
N GLN A 355 -15.88 6.08 2.67
CA GLN A 355 -14.85 5.44 1.86
C GLN A 355 -14.94 3.92 2.01
N SER A 356 -14.49 3.19 1.00
CA SER A 356 -14.39 1.73 1.05
C SER A 356 -12.96 1.24 0.80
N ALA A 357 -12.62 0.08 1.36
CA ALA A 357 -11.37 -0.62 1.13
C ALA A 357 -11.60 -2.11 0.90
N LEU A 358 -10.70 -2.74 0.14
CA LEU A 358 -10.61 -4.19 0.01
C LEU A 358 -9.42 -4.68 0.83
N ILE A 359 -9.61 -5.78 1.57
CA ILE A 359 -8.57 -6.44 2.36
C ILE A 359 -8.59 -7.95 2.08
N ALA A 360 -7.41 -8.58 1.88
CA ALA A 360 -7.30 -9.99 1.55
C ALA A 360 -6.07 -10.63 2.19
N GLY A 361 -6.20 -11.85 2.69
CA GLY A 361 -5.12 -12.61 3.33
C GLY A 361 -4.76 -12.12 4.73
N GLY A 362 -3.51 -12.30 5.13
CA GLY A 362 -3.01 -11.92 6.46
C GLY A 362 -3.52 -12.80 7.59
N GLY A 363 -4.06 -14.00 7.32
CA GLY A 363 -4.71 -14.85 8.33
C GLY A 363 -6.02 -14.26 8.86
N LEU A 364 -6.56 -13.24 8.18
CA LEU A 364 -7.80 -12.57 8.56
C LEU A 364 -9.03 -13.29 8.00
N ARG A 365 -10.20 -13.08 8.62
CA ARG A 365 -11.46 -13.65 8.13
C ARG A 365 -11.93 -12.95 6.87
N MET A 366 -12.06 -13.70 5.79
CA MET A 366 -12.46 -13.22 4.47
C MET A 366 -13.92 -13.58 4.12
N GLY A 367 -14.40 -13.09 2.96
CA GLY A 367 -15.74 -13.40 2.47
C GLY A 367 -16.86 -12.60 3.18
N GLN A 368 -16.57 -11.42 3.70
CA GLN A 368 -17.54 -10.59 4.43
C GLN A 368 -17.46 -9.11 4.09
N VAL A 369 -18.45 -8.38 4.52
CA VAL A 369 -18.46 -6.91 4.50
C VAL A 369 -18.46 -6.41 5.94
N VAL A 370 -17.55 -5.52 6.28
CA VAL A 370 -17.47 -4.84 7.57
C VAL A 370 -18.02 -3.43 7.43
N GLY A 371 -19.03 -3.12 8.22
CA GLY A 371 -19.72 -1.85 8.22
C GLY A 371 -20.56 -1.60 6.98
N ALA A 372 -21.32 -0.53 7.01
CA ALA A 372 -22.15 -0.09 5.90
C ALA A 372 -22.28 1.43 5.89
N THR A 373 -22.37 2.01 4.71
CA THR A 373 -22.85 3.39 4.54
C THR A 373 -24.36 3.42 4.47
N ASN A 374 -24.95 4.61 4.63
CA ASN A 374 -26.38 4.80 4.43
C ASN A 374 -26.82 4.52 2.97
N SER A 375 -28.13 4.59 2.70
CA SER A 375 -28.71 4.25 1.39
C SER A 375 -28.19 5.06 0.21
N LYS A 376 -27.51 6.18 0.46
CA LYS A 376 -26.94 7.09 -0.55
C LYS A 376 -25.41 7.13 -0.52
N ALA A 377 -24.75 6.30 0.29
CA ALA A 377 -23.31 6.30 0.51
C ALA A 377 -22.75 7.64 1.03
N GLU A 378 -23.52 8.36 1.86
CA GLU A 378 -23.13 9.67 2.38
C GLU A 378 -22.23 9.57 3.63
N TYR A 379 -22.59 8.67 4.54
CA TYR A 379 -21.93 8.50 5.84
C TYR A 379 -22.00 7.04 6.29
N PRO A 380 -21.09 6.58 7.15
CA PRO A 380 -21.23 5.29 7.82
C PRO A 380 -22.57 5.23 8.59
N ALA A 381 -23.37 4.20 8.33
CA ALA A 381 -24.60 3.91 9.05
C ALA A 381 -24.39 2.81 10.10
N GLU A 382 -23.44 1.91 9.83
CA GLU A 382 -23.08 0.80 10.71
C GLU A 382 -21.58 0.69 10.86
N ARG A 383 -21.11 0.46 12.09
CA ARG A 383 -19.71 0.17 12.38
C ARG A 383 -18.76 1.20 11.76
N PRO A 384 -18.86 2.51 12.09
CA PRO A 384 -17.93 3.52 11.59
C PRO A 384 -16.47 3.12 11.95
N LEU A 385 -15.58 3.21 10.98
CA LEU A 385 -14.17 2.86 11.09
C LEU A 385 -13.30 4.03 10.61
N THR A 386 -12.18 4.24 11.28
CA THR A 386 -11.21 5.28 10.95
C THR A 386 -9.98 4.71 10.22
N PRO A 387 -9.17 5.55 9.56
CA PRO A 387 -7.86 5.13 9.05
C PRO A 387 -6.99 4.46 10.12
N GLN A 388 -7.10 4.91 11.39
CA GLN A 388 -6.34 4.38 12.50
C GLN A 388 -6.75 2.93 12.86
N ASP A 389 -8.04 2.56 12.70
CA ASP A 389 -8.51 1.18 12.91
C ASP A 389 -7.96 0.25 11.81
N LEU A 390 -7.97 0.72 10.56
CA LEU A 390 -7.36 -0.01 9.44
C LEU A 390 -5.85 -0.20 9.68
N LEU A 391 -5.13 0.86 10.03
CA LEU A 391 -3.70 0.80 10.31
C LEU A 391 -3.38 -0.07 11.54
N ALA A 392 -4.20 -0.02 12.60
CA ALA A 392 -4.05 -0.89 13.76
C ALA A 392 -4.17 -2.37 13.38
N THR A 393 -5.09 -2.71 12.45
CA THR A 393 -5.23 -4.06 11.88
C THR A 393 -3.98 -4.47 11.09
N ILE A 394 -3.45 -3.58 10.26
CA ILE A 394 -2.22 -3.80 9.50
C ILE A 394 -1.01 -3.98 10.43
N TYR A 395 -0.86 -3.12 11.44
CA TYR A 395 0.23 -3.23 12.40
C TYR A 395 0.15 -4.52 13.23
N GLN A 396 -1.05 -4.95 13.62
CA GLN A 396 -1.25 -6.24 14.30
C GLN A 396 -0.76 -7.40 13.43
N HIS A 397 -1.12 -7.42 12.13
CA HIS A 397 -0.64 -8.44 11.19
C HIS A 397 0.90 -8.41 11.06
N LEU A 398 1.52 -7.23 11.05
CA LEU A 398 2.98 -7.09 11.02
C LEU A 398 3.68 -7.45 12.34
N GLY A 399 2.94 -7.73 13.42
CA GLY A 399 3.49 -7.95 14.76
C GLY A 399 4.03 -6.67 15.41
N ILE A 400 3.57 -5.52 14.96
CA ILE A 400 4.00 -4.21 15.44
C ILE A 400 3.00 -3.69 16.48
N ASN A 401 3.50 -3.31 17.66
CA ASN A 401 2.71 -2.60 18.65
C ASN A 401 2.43 -1.17 18.17
N HIS A 402 1.22 -0.89 17.74
CA HIS A 402 0.81 0.43 17.26
C HIS A 402 0.78 1.51 18.37
N ARG A 403 0.92 1.13 19.64
CA ARG A 403 1.08 2.04 20.79
C ARG A 403 2.55 2.33 21.12
N HIS A 404 3.50 1.75 20.34
CA HIS A 404 4.92 2.08 20.49
C HIS A 404 5.16 3.57 20.23
N GLU A 405 6.10 4.17 20.95
CA GLU A 405 6.40 5.60 20.87
C GLU A 405 7.82 5.81 20.32
N PHE A 406 7.96 6.82 19.46
CA PHE A 406 9.25 7.33 19.01
C PHE A 406 9.47 8.76 19.53
N PRO A 407 10.70 9.14 19.91
CA PRO A 407 11.00 10.54 20.17
C PRO A 407 10.96 11.34 18.85
N ASP A 408 10.26 12.46 18.85
CA ASP A 408 10.35 13.44 17.76
C ASP A 408 11.68 14.21 17.81
N PHE A 409 11.88 15.20 16.92
CA PHE A 409 13.10 16.01 16.89
C PHE A 409 13.32 16.83 18.17
N SER A 410 12.30 17.05 18.99
CA SER A 410 12.39 17.73 20.29
C SER A 410 12.48 16.77 21.48
N GLY A 411 12.50 15.47 21.23
CA GLY A 411 12.55 14.41 22.25
C GLY A 411 11.20 14.05 22.86
N ARG A 412 10.08 14.57 22.32
CA ARG A 412 8.74 14.22 22.82
C ARG A 412 8.34 12.82 22.32
N PRO A 413 7.75 11.96 23.16
CA PRO A 413 7.24 10.67 22.73
C PRO A 413 6.03 10.86 21.82
N ILE A 414 6.10 10.26 20.62
CA ILE A 414 5.02 10.26 19.62
C ILE A 414 4.61 8.81 19.38
N PRO A 415 3.37 8.40 19.71
CA PRO A 415 2.91 7.04 19.44
C PRO A 415 2.81 6.78 17.95
N VAL A 416 2.99 5.54 17.54
CA VAL A 416 2.79 5.08 16.14
C VAL A 416 1.38 5.46 15.68
N LEU A 417 0.36 5.08 16.43
CA LEU A 417 -1.01 5.58 16.25
C LEU A 417 -1.48 6.32 17.51
N PRO A 418 -2.17 7.47 17.36
CA PRO A 418 -2.72 8.19 18.49
C PRO A 418 -3.90 7.48 19.14
N TYR A 419 -4.65 6.70 18.36
CA TYR A 419 -5.79 5.86 18.73
C TYR A 419 -6.02 4.82 17.63
N GLY A 420 -7.11 4.06 17.70
CA GLY A 420 -7.48 3.00 16.77
C GLY A 420 -7.27 1.62 17.37
N GLU A 421 -8.16 0.71 17.02
CA GLU A 421 -8.12 -0.69 17.46
C GLU A 421 -8.26 -1.60 16.23
N PRO A 422 -7.62 -2.79 16.23
CA PRO A 422 -7.80 -3.73 15.15
C PRO A 422 -9.27 -4.07 14.91
N ILE A 423 -9.63 -4.19 13.63
CA ILE A 423 -11.00 -4.47 13.20
C ILE A 423 -11.36 -5.90 13.62
N ARG A 424 -12.08 -6.04 14.72
CA ARG A 424 -12.38 -7.32 15.40
C ARG A 424 -13.11 -8.32 14.52
N GLU A 425 -13.87 -7.85 13.54
CA GLU A 425 -14.63 -8.70 12.61
C GLU A 425 -13.68 -9.47 11.68
N LEU A 426 -12.48 -8.94 11.44
CA LEU A 426 -11.44 -9.51 10.58
C LEU A 426 -10.45 -10.41 11.34
N VAL A 427 -10.17 -10.11 12.60
CA VAL A 427 -9.14 -10.78 13.41
C VAL A 427 -9.69 -11.98 14.21
#